data_91329aeedbac6999c7d266d048e857e7
#
_entry.id   91329aeedbac6999c7d266d048e857e7
#
_cell.length_a   1.000
_cell.length_b   1.000
_cell.length_c   1.000
_cell.angle_alpha   90.00
_cell.angle_beta   90.00
_cell.angle_gamma   90.00
#
_symmetry.space_group_name_H-M   'P 1'
#
loop_
_entity.id
_entity.type
_entity.pdbx_description
1 polymer ?
#
loop_
_entity_poly.entity_id
_entity_poly.type
_entity_poly.pdbx_seq_one_letter_code
_entity_poly.pdbx_strand_id
1 'polypeptide(L)'
;MKNNKDIKFIDLIKKRRELSKDNKKNIKIIIHSNNLNEDTINYLINYNKKKSKRYKIYFRLEYSNDYLKENILKQTNNSILKTCGYIIILIITFTFGYVFYDNYTSMDQVNEIQKELKEVISLNETETIINKLNENKSDNDKLVNNKEVASIYMINPETVGWVTVPNTNIDYPVVQSTDNQYYLSHNIYRKEDKNGWVFMDFRNDVVNLSDNLILYAHNRYYNGIMFGNLQNMMRYNWYSKPDNQIITVKTLYEELHYKIFSMYKIETTVDYLQVLFPDKETKMKMFNMIKDRSIYNFGVDLDEDDKILTLSTCADEYNKYVVHAVLLDD
;
A
#
# COMPACT_ATOMS: atom_id res chain seq x y z
N MET A 1 40.43 -27.80 -55.14
CA MET A 1 40.04 -26.79 -56.15
C MET A 1 38.98 -25.88 -55.54
N LYS A 2 39.34 -24.68 -55.13
CA LYS A 2 38.36 -23.69 -54.68
C LYS A 2 37.51 -23.25 -55.87
N ASN A 3 36.22 -23.41 -55.76
CA ASN A 3 35.27 -23.20 -56.83
C ASN A 3 35.33 -21.70 -57.25
N ASN A 4 35.55 -21.40 -58.52
CA ASN A 4 35.71 -20.06 -59.10
C ASN A 4 34.53 -19.11 -58.83
N LYS A 5 33.38 -19.65 -58.36
CA LYS A 5 32.21 -18.89 -57.97
C LYS A 5 32.36 -18.27 -56.53
N ASP A 6 33.08 -18.89 -55.64
CA ASP A 6 33.31 -18.42 -54.28
C ASP A 6 34.30 -17.26 -54.27
N ILE A 7 35.27 -17.27 -55.15
CA ILE A 7 36.26 -16.19 -55.32
C ILE A 7 35.58 -14.88 -55.82
N LYS A 8 34.68 -14.96 -56.77
CA LYS A 8 33.92 -13.82 -57.28
C LYS A 8 33.00 -13.20 -56.20
N PHE A 9 32.49 -14.01 -55.31
CA PHE A 9 31.63 -13.55 -54.25
C PHE A 9 32.41 -12.78 -53.16
N ILE A 10 33.57 -13.31 -52.76
CA ILE A 10 34.47 -12.64 -51.79
C ILE A 10 34.99 -11.27 -52.35
N ASP A 11 35.30 -11.23 -53.64
CA ASP A 11 35.74 -10.01 -54.31
C ASP A 11 34.60 -8.99 -54.42
N LEU A 12 33.40 -9.40 -54.63
CA LEU A 12 32.20 -8.55 -54.57
C LEU A 12 31.99 -7.92 -53.19
N ILE A 13 32.22 -8.68 -52.13
CA ILE A 13 32.16 -8.21 -50.73
C ILE A 13 33.28 -7.23 -50.45
N LYS A 14 34.51 -7.47 -50.95
CA LYS A 14 35.65 -6.56 -50.78
C LYS A 14 35.44 -5.27 -51.52
N LYS A 15 35.12 -5.29 -52.79
CA LYS A 15 34.87 -4.13 -53.63
C LYS A 15 33.74 -3.26 -53.12
N ARG A 16 32.80 -3.81 -52.47
CA ARG A 16 31.69 -3.11 -51.84
C ARG A 16 32.00 -2.49 -50.49
N ARG A 17 32.95 -3.06 -49.75
CA ARG A 17 33.51 -2.41 -48.55
C ARG A 17 34.16 -1.07 -48.92
N GLU A 18 34.78 -0.97 -50.08
CA GLU A 18 35.37 0.29 -50.57
C GLU A 18 34.29 1.30 -50.96
N LEU A 19 33.28 0.86 -51.72
CA LEU A 19 32.15 1.70 -52.13
C LEU A 19 31.28 2.19 -50.96
N SER A 20 31.17 1.42 -49.85
CA SER A 20 30.41 1.82 -48.67
C SER A 20 31.15 2.82 -47.78
N LYS A 21 32.47 2.90 -47.86
CA LYS A 21 33.29 3.92 -47.17
C LYS A 21 33.08 5.31 -47.75
N ASP A 22 32.96 5.37 -49.06
CA ASP A 22 32.89 6.65 -49.77
C ASP A 22 31.48 7.28 -49.77
N ASN A 23 30.41 6.52 -49.70
CA ASN A 23 29.06 7.03 -49.96
C ASN A 23 28.08 7.08 -48.77
N LYS A 24 28.44 6.76 -47.56
CA LYS A 24 27.56 6.80 -46.35
C LYS A 24 26.09 6.36 -46.54
N LYS A 25 25.70 5.70 -47.64
CA LYS A 25 24.34 5.30 -47.98
C LYS A 25 24.07 3.82 -47.61
N ASN A 26 22.81 3.53 -47.28
CA ASN A 26 22.33 2.13 -47.07
C ASN A 26 22.42 1.36 -48.39
N ILE A 27 23.30 0.37 -48.49
CA ILE A 27 23.50 -0.41 -49.68
C ILE A 27 22.83 -1.78 -49.51
N LYS A 28 21.79 -2.06 -50.32
CA LYS A 28 21.08 -3.31 -50.38
C LYS A 28 21.69 -4.17 -51.50
N ILE A 29 22.21 -5.36 -51.16
CA ILE A 29 22.67 -6.35 -52.16
C ILE A 29 21.60 -7.41 -52.31
N ILE A 30 21.13 -7.58 -53.53
CA ILE A 30 20.26 -8.64 -53.91
C ILE A 30 21.15 -9.69 -54.59
N ILE A 31 21.18 -10.92 -54.03
CA ILE A 31 21.92 -12.03 -54.61
C ILE A 31 20.90 -12.99 -55.26
N HIS A 32 20.89 -13.03 -56.56
CA HIS A 32 20.13 -14.01 -57.35
C HIS A 32 21.03 -15.21 -57.59
N SER A 33 20.84 -16.29 -56.88
CA SER A 33 21.59 -17.51 -57.10
C SER A 33 20.80 -18.74 -56.67
N ASN A 34 20.64 -19.67 -57.60
CA ASN A 34 19.92 -20.91 -57.37
C ASN A 34 20.79 -22.03 -56.74
N ASN A 35 22.09 -21.78 -56.47
CA ASN A 35 23.05 -22.79 -55.98
C ASN A 35 24.05 -22.22 -54.98
N LEU A 36 23.59 -21.60 -53.89
CA LEU A 36 24.47 -21.32 -52.73
C LEU A 36 24.48 -22.55 -51.82
N ASN A 37 25.68 -22.99 -51.41
CA ASN A 37 25.79 -24.03 -50.39
C ASN A 37 25.43 -23.50 -49.00
N GLU A 38 25.10 -24.38 -48.07
CA GLU A 38 24.64 -24.08 -46.74
C GLU A 38 25.67 -23.23 -45.94
N ASP A 39 26.96 -23.49 -46.12
CA ASP A 39 28.04 -22.75 -45.45
C ASP A 39 28.08 -21.28 -45.88
N THR A 40 27.86 -21.03 -47.17
CA THR A 40 27.82 -19.64 -47.69
C THR A 40 26.60 -18.89 -47.17
N ILE A 41 25.48 -19.56 -47.04
CA ILE A 41 24.24 -18.98 -46.48
C ILE A 41 24.46 -18.68 -45.00
N ASN A 42 25.00 -19.59 -44.22
CA ASN A 42 25.30 -19.40 -42.80
C ASN A 42 26.34 -18.29 -42.57
N TYR A 43 27.32 -18.18 -43.44
CA TYR A 43 28.31 -17.08 -43.41
C TYR A 43 27.61 -15.72 -43.66
N LEU A 44 26.71 -15.59 -44.60
CA LEU A 44 25.96 -14.37 -44.90
C LEU A 44 25.04 -13.95 -43.74
N ILE A 45 24.36 -14.91 -43.14
CA ILE A 45 23.51 -14.71 -41.95
C ILE A 45 24.37 -14.20 -40.80
N ASN A 46 25.48 -14.82 -40.52
CA ASN A 46 26.40 -14.42 -39.43
C ASN A 46 27.11 -13.07 -39.72
N TYR A 47 27.39 -12.76 -40.96
CA TYR A 47 27.92 -11.47 -41.39
C TYR A 47 26.92 -10.36 -41.16
N ASN A 48 25.68 -10.54 -41.50
CA ASN A 48 24.61 -9.59 -41.24
C ASN A 48 24.42 -9.33 -39.73
N LYS A 49 24.49 -10.39 -38.90
CA LYS A 49 24.43 -10.25 -37.45
C LYS A 49 25.56 -9.40 -36.83
N LYS A 50 26.79 -9.61 -37.26
CA LYS A 50 27.97 -8.95 -36.66
C LYS A 50 28.22 -7.54 -37.14
N LYS A 51 27.86 -7.19 -38.36
CA LYS A 51 28.25 -5.92 -39.01
C LYS A 51 27.11 -4.99 -39.40
N SER A 52 25.85 -5.41 -39.31
CA SER A 52 24.69 -4.59 -39.66
C SER A 52 24.61 -3.26 -38.85
N LYS A 53 25.12 -3.27 -37.62
CA LYS A 53 25.13 -2.06 -36.76
C LYS A 53 26.09 -0.98 -37.22
N ARG A 54 27.18 -1.33 -37.94
CA ARG A 54 28.25 -0.39 -38.27
C ARG A 54 28.20 0.17 -39.70
N TYR A 55 27.63 -0.56 -40.64
CA TYR A 55 27.72 -0.22 -42.08
C TYR A 55 26.36 -0.22 -42.82
N LYS A 56 25.23 -0.55 -42.13
CA LYS A 56 23.88 -0.58 -42.75
C LYS A 56 23.82 -1.34 -44.12
N ILE A 57 24.58 -2.44 -44.25
CA ILE A 57 24.59 -3.26 -45.45
C ILE A 57 23.65 -4.43 -45.20
N TYR A 58 22.62 -4.53 -46.02
CA TYR A 58 21.65 -5.61 -45.94
C TYR A 58 21.79 -6.51 -47.16
N PHE A 59 21.93 -7.81 -46.91
CA PHE A 59 21.86 -8.82 -47.98
C PHE A 59 20.41 -9.31 -48.04
N ARG A 60 19.78 -9.17 -49.21
CA ARG A 60 18.52 -9.84 -49.53
C ARG A 60 18.81 -10.97 -50.48
N LEU A 61 18.56 -12.21 -50.00
CA LEU A 61 18.55 -13.37 -50.83
C LEU A 61 17.15 -13.48 -51.45
N GLU A 62 17.04 -13.36 -52.78
CA GLU A 62 15.81 -13.68 -53.51
C GLU A 62 15.92 -15.14 -53.93
N TYR A 63 15.21 -15.99 -53.22
CA TYR A 63 15.17 -17.43 -53.45
C TYR A 63 13.75 -17.89 -53.74
N SER A 64 13.64 -18.91 -54.59
CA SER A 64 12.40 -19.63 -54.86
C SER A 64 12.02 -20.63 -53.75
N ASN A 65 12.75 -20.66 -52.64
CA ASN A 65 12.57 -21.66 -51.57
C ASN A 65 12.06 -21.01 -50.29
N ASP A 66 10.82 -21.24 -49.95
CA ASP A 66 10.08 -20.67 -48.81
C ASP A 66 10.73 -20.94 -47.44
N TYR A 67 11.48 -22.03 -47.32
CA TYR A 67 12.16 -22.43 -46.07
C TYR A 67 13.19 -21.40 -45.54
N LEU A 68 13.94 -20.77 -46.44
CA LEU A 68 14.95 -19.76 -46.06
C LEU A 68 14.31 -18.43 -45.67
N LYS A 69 13.21 -18.08 -46.32
CA LYS A 69 12.46 -16.86 -46.01
C LYS A 69 11.82 -16.93 -44.61
N GLU A 70 11.30 -18.08 -44.26
CA GLU A 70 10.69 -18.35 -42.97
C GLU A 70 11.70 -18.34 -41.81
N ASN A 71 12.89 -18.90 -41.97
CA ASN A 71 13.94 -18.93 -40.96
C ASN A 71 14.55 -17.53 -40.69
N ILE A 72 14.69 -16.68 -41.71
CA ILE A 72 15.17 -15.30 -41.54
C ILE A 72 14.13 -14.45 -40.80
N LEU A 73 12.84 -14.60 -41.09
CA LEU A 73 11.74 -13.91 -40.41
C LEU A 73 11.58 -14.39 -38.97
N LYS A 74 11.67 -15.68 -38.70
CA LYS A 74 11.64 -16.23 -37.33
C LYS A 74 12.80 -15.71 -36.48
N GLN A 75 14.00 -15.54 -37.06
CA GLN A 75 15.17 -15.11 -36.32
C GLN A 75 15.15 -13.57 -35.95
N THR A 76 14.56 -12.75 -36.82
CA THR A 76 14.36 -11.32 -36.54
C THR A 76 13.25 -11.08 -35.51
N ASN A 77 12.13 -11.82 -35.64
CA ASN A 77 11.03 -11.71 -34.67
C ASN A 77 11.44 -12.17 -33.27
N ASN A 78 12.22 -13.24 -33.14
CA ASN A 78 12.72 -13.71 -31.85
C ASN A 78 13.67 -12.71 -31.18
N SER A 79 14.44 -11.93 -31.95
CA SER A 79 15.34 -10.90 -31.36
C SER A 79 14.55 -9.73 -30.82
N ILE A 80 13.53 -9.27 -31.53
CA ILE A 80 12.65 -8.16 -31.09
C ILE A 80 11.85 -8.58 -29.86
N LEU A 81 11.25 -9.77 -29.88
CA LEU A 81 10.51 -10.32 -28.72
C LEU A 81 11.38 -10.43 -27.46
N LYS A 82 12.64 -10.88 -27.59
CA LYS A 82 13.58 -10.91 -26.46
C LYS A 82 13.90 -9.53 -25.92
N THR A 83 14.12 -8.56 -26.81
CA THR A 83 14.42 -7.17 -26.40
C THR A 83 13.21 -6.55 -25.70
N CYS A 84 12.00 -6.73 -26.22
CA CYS A 84 10.76 -6.29 -25.56
C CYS A 84 10.59 -6.99 -24.20
N GLY A 85 10.88 -8.28 -24.11
CA GLY A 85 10.85 -9.04 -22.85
C GLY A 85 11.80 -8.45 -21.79
N TYR A 86 13.03 -8.11 -22.15
CA TYR A 86 13.98 -7.47 -21.23
C TYR A 86 13.52 -6.08 -20.78
N ILE A 87 12.93 -5.28 -21.66
CA ILE A 87 12.39 -3.96 -21.29
C ILE A 87 11.23 -4.12 -20.31
N ILE A 88 10.33 -5.06 -20.54
CA ILE A 88 9.20 -5.34 -19.63
C ILE A 88 9.72 -5.78 -18.26
N ILE A 89 10.70 -6.68 -18.20
CA ILE A 89 11.32 -7.11 -16.93
C ILE A 89 11.94 -5.93 -16.20
N LEU A 90 12.66 -5.05 -16.90
CA LEU A 90 13.26 -3.84 -16.31
C LEU A 90 12.20 -2.88 -15.74
N ILE A 91 11.09 -2.68 -16.47
CA ILE A 91 9.98 -1.86 -15.98
C ILE A 91 9.38 -2.48 -14.71
N ILE A 92 9.10 -3.80 -14.74
CA ILE A 92 8.55 -4.51 -13.58
C ILE A 92 9.49 -4.43 -12.38
N THR A 93 10.78 -4.67 -12.55
CA THR A 93 11.76 -4.58 -11.45
C THR A 93 11.88 -3.17 -10.90
N PHE A 94 11.85 -2.16 -11.74
CA PHE A 94 11.92 -0.76 -11.32
C PHE A 94 10.64 -0.33 -10.56
N THR A 95 9.46 -0.70 -11.06
CA THR A 95 8.17 -0.41 -10.38
C THR A 95 8.08 -1.14 -9.05
N PHE A 96 8.52 -2.42 -8.99
CA PHE A 96 8.54 -3.18 -7.74
C PHE A 96 9.51 -2.57 -6.72
N GLY A 97 10.70 -2.18 -7.17
CA GLY A 97 11.69 -1.49 -6.34
C GLY A 97 11.17 -0.16 -5.79
N TYR A 98 10.46 0.62 -6.61
CA TYR A 98 9.84 1.87 -6.20
C TYR A 98 8.75 1.66 -5.15
N VAL A 99 7.82 0.71 -5.38
CA VAL A 99 6.75 0.37 -4.42
C VAL A 99 7.33 -0.13 -3.10
N PHE A 100 8.37 -0.98 -3.17
CA PHE A 100 9.03 -1.48 -1.96
C PHE A 100 9.71 -0.34 -1.18
N TYR A 101 10.43 0.54 -1.85
CA TYR A 101 11.08 1.69 -1.23
C TYR A 101 10.05 2.64 -0.58
N ASP A 102 8.95 2.92 -1.28
CA ASP A 102 7.88 3.79 -0.78
C ASP A 102 7.19 3.22 0.47
N ASN A 103 6.92 1.91 0.49
CA ASN A 103 6.36 1.23 1.67
C ASN A 103 7.34 1.20 2.84
N TYR A 104 8.62 0.95 2.57
CA TYR A 104 9.66 0.90 3.60
C TYR A 104 9.84 2.28 4.26
N THR A 105 9.99 3.34 3.46
CA THR A 105 10.15 4.71 3.97
C THR A 105 8.92 5.19 4.75
N SER A 106 7.72 4.82 4.32
CA SER A 106 6.48 5.12 5.04
C SER A 106 6.43 4.46 6.42
N MET A 107 6.82 3.18 6.49
CA MET A 107 6.87 2.45 7.76
C MET A 107 7.91 3.04 8.71
N ASP A 108 9.11 3.31 8.19
CA ASP A 108 10.22 3.88 8.95
C ASP A 108 9.85 5.24 9.57
N GLN A 109 9.25 6.12 8.77
CA GLN A 109 8.78 7.44 9.21
C GLN A 109 7.74 7.34 10.34
N VAL A 110 6.74 6.47 10.23
CA VAL A 110 5.73 6.29 11.27
C VAL A 110 6.32 5.70 12.53
N ASN A 111 7.24 4.73 12.41
CA ASN A 111 7.93 4.14 13.55
C ASN A 111 8.83 5.16 14.28
N GLU A 112 9.50 6.05 13.54
CA GLU A 112 10.27 7.14 14.15
C GLU A 112 9.36 8.07 14.95
N ILE A 113 8.23 8.49 14.37
CA ILE A 113 7.25 9.31 15.08
C ILE A 113 6.77 8.60 16.36
N GLN A 114 6.38 7.34 16.28
CA GLN A 114 5.94 6.56 17.45
C GLN A 114 7.04 6.49 18.54
N LYS A 115 8.29 6.31 18.13
CA LYS A 115 9.43 6.29 19.05
C LYS A 115 9.61 7.64 19.75
N GLU A 116 9.60 8.73 18.98
CA GLU A 116 9.69 10.09 19.53
C GLU A 116 8.57 10.37 20.54
N LEU A 117 7.32 9.97 20.23
CA LEU A 117 6.19 10.15 21.13
C LEU A 117 6.37 9.36 22.44
N LYS A 118 6.86 8.13 22.38
CA LYS A 118 7.17 7.31 23.56
C LYS A 118 8.31 7.92 24.41
N GLU A 119 9.31 8.50 23.78
CA GLU A 119 10.38 9.23 24.47
C GLU A 119 9.81 10.45 25.19
N VAL A 120 8.95 11.23 24.54
CA VAL A 120 8.28 12.40 25.18
C VAL A 120 7.48 11.97 26.40
N ILE A 121 6.70 10.89 26.33
CA ILE A 121 5.96 10.34 27.46
C ILE A 121 6.89 9.97 28.62
N SER A 122 8.06 9.40 28.32
CA SER A 122 9.02 8.97 29.34
C SER A 122 9.79 10.11 30.01
N LEU A 123 9.99 11.22 29.31
CA LEU A 123 10.80 12.36 29.76
C LEU A 123 10.00 13.42 30.49
N ASN A 124 8.69 13.50 30.29
CA ASN A 124 7.88 14.56 30.82
C ASN A 124 7.62 14.40 32.35
N GLU A 125 7.77 15.52 33.10
CA GLU A 125 7.24 15.67 34.47
C GLU A 125 5.70 15.72 34.42
N THR A 126 5.11 14.56 34.26
CA THR A 126 3.69 14.34 33.92
C THR A 126 2.71 14.88 34.95
N GLU A 127 3.10 14.92 36.24
CA GLU A 127 2.26 15.54 37.29
C GLU A 127 2.08 17.04 37.07
N THR A 128 3.14 17.72 36.65
CA THR A 128 3.08 19.18 36.35
C THR A 128 2.14 19.46 35.18
N ILE A 129 2.13 18.60 34.15
CA ILE A 129 1.23 18.72 33.00
C ILE A 129 -0.23 18.55 33.42
N ILE A 130 -0.53 17.50 34.18
CA ILE A 130 -1.90 17.22 34.67
C ILE A 130 -2.40 18.37 35.56
N ASN A 131 -1.60 18.84 36.49
CA ASN A 131 -1.95 19.96 37.36
C ASN A 131 -2.27 21.20 36.53
N LYS A 132 -1.45 21.53 35.54
CA LYS A 132 -1.67 22.67 34.64
C LYS A 132 -2.97 22.53 33.83
N LEU A 133 -3.28 21.34 33.31
CA LEU A 133 -4.50 21.07 32.53
C LEU A 133 -5.75 21.13 33.42
N ASN A 134 -5.63 20.87 34.70
CA ASN A 134 -6.72 20.91 35.69
C ASN A 134 -6.85 22.24 36.42
N GLU A 135 -5.89 23.16 36.32
CA GLU A 135 -5.80 24.41 37.12
C GLU A 135 -7.05 25.33 37.02
N ASN A 136 -7.73 25.32 35.87
CA ASN A 136 -8.90 26.16 35.63
C ASN A 136 -10.22 25.37 35.52
N LYS A 137 -10.24 24.07 35.92
CA LYS A 137 -11.44 23.25 35.88
C LYS A 137 -12.33 23.53 37.11
N SER A 138 -13.63 23.52 36.88
CA SER A 138 -14.67 23.60 37.91
C SER A 138 -14.94 22.21 38.53
N ASP A 139 -15.64 22.18 39.67
CA ASP A 139 -15.99 20.94 40.37
C ASP A 139 -16.85 19.97 39.53
N ASN A 140 -17.51 20.47 38.49
CA ASN A 140 -18.32 19.66 37.58
C ASN A 140 -17.56 19.16 36.33
N ASP A 141 -16.32 19.62 36.12
CA ASP A 141 -15.53 19.22 34.94
C ASP A 141 -14.80 17.90 35.20
N LYS A 142 -14.80 17.01 34.20
CA LYS A 142 -14.02 15.79 34.28
C LYS A 142 -12.52 16.11 34.32
N LEU A 143 -11.83 15.65 35.37
CA LEU A 143 -10.40 15.96 35.54
C LEU A 143 -9.54 15.12 34.62
N VAL A 144 -8.51 15.75 34.06
CA VAL A 144 -7.46 15.04 33.32
C VAL A 144 -6.64 14.20 34.28
N ASN A 145 -6.50 12.92 34.03
CA ASN A 145 -5.73 11.98 34.87
C ASN A 145 -4.80 11.08 34.09
N ASN A 146 -4.98 10.94 32.77
CA ASN A 146 -4.14 10.07 31.95
C ASN A 146 -2.86 10.80 31.50
N LYS A 147 -1.75 10.36 32.07
CA LYS A 147 -0.42 10.96 31.87
C LYS A 147 0.08 10.83 30.44
N GLU A 148 -0.11 9.69 29.80
CA GLU A 148 0.37 9.41 28.46
C GLU A 148 -0.34 10.31 27.45
N VAL A 149 -1.66 10.36 27.51
CA VAL A 149 -2.48 11.17 26.60
C VAL A 149 -2.22 12.66 26.83
N ALA A 150 -2.10 13.10 28.11
CA ALA A 150 -1.80 14.49 28.46
C ALA A 150 -0.44 14.95 27.89
N SER A 151 0.58 14.09 27.92
CA SER A 151 1.89 14.42 27.32
C SER A 151 1.82 14.65 25.82
N ILE A 152 1.02 13.86 25.10
CA ILE A 152 0.83 14.03 23.65
C ILE A 152 -0.08 15.21 23.33
N TYR A 153 -1.09 15.49 24.18
CA TYR A 153 -1.92 16.69 24.09
C TYR A 153 -1.09 17.98 24.10
N MET A 154 0.03 18.02 24.83
CA MET A 154 0.94 19.18 24.83
C MET A 154 1.67 19.36 23.49
N ILE A 155 1.82 18.28 22.69
CA ILE A 155 2.39 18.34 21.33
C ILE A 155 1.31 18.76 20.33
N ASN A 156 0.13 18.13 20.43
CA ASN A 156 -1.02 18.44 19.58
C ASN A 156 -2.30 18.52 20.43
N PRO A 157 -2.86 19.73 20.66
CA PRO A 157 -4.08 19.91 21.45
C PRO A 157 -5.34 19.23 20.86
N GLU A 158 -5.27 18.73 19.65
CA GLU A 158 -6.33 17.90 19.02
C GLU A 158 -6.23 16.41 19.44
N THR A 159 -5.28 16.04 20.33
CA THR A 159 -5.18 14.69 20.87
C THR A 159 -6.32 14.43 21.87
N VAL A 160 -7.14 13.42 21.60
CA VAL A 160 -8.29 13.04 22.41
C VAL A 160 -8.13 11.68 23.10
N GLY A 161 -7.15 10.88 22.69
CA GLY A 161 -6.93 9.58 23.27
C GLY A 161 -5.73 8.82 22.70
N TRP A 162 -5.68 7.55 23.06
CA TRP A 162 -4.70 6.58 22.57
C TRP A 162 -5.41 5.22 22.39
N VAL A 163 -5.25 4.57 21.24
CA VAL A 163 -5.82 3.26 20.95
C VAL A 163 -4.75 2.19 20.86
N THR A 164 -4.97 1.08 21.56
CA THR A 164 -4.09 -0.11 21.51
C THR A 164 -4.91 -1.35 21.21
N VAL A 165 -4.47 -2.13 20.19
CA VAL A 165 -5.04 -3.42 19.83
C VAL A 165 -3.99 -4.52 20.03
N PRO A 166 -4.22 -5.50 20.89
CA PRO A 166 -3.22 -6.52 21.25
C PRO A 166 -2.71 -7.31 20.02
N ASN A 167 -1.42 -7.63 20.04
CA ASN A 167 -0.77 -8.42 18.98
C ASN A 167 -0.97 -7.87 17.56
N THR A 168 -1.03 -6.54 17.46
CA THR A 168 -1.02 -5.78 16.20
C THR A 168 -0.06 -4.59 16.33
N ASN A 169 0.14 -3.84 15.23
CA ASN A 169 0.88 -2.57 15.26
C ASN A 169 -0.03 -1.37 15.58
N ILE A 170 -1.30 -1.60 15.95
CA ILE A 170 -2.22 -0.53 16.31
C ILE A 170 -1.95 -0.13 17.77
N ASP A 171 -1.14 0.90 17.92
CA ASP A 171 -0.71 1.49 19.19
C ASP A 171 -0.42 2.98 18.95
N TYR A 172 -1.47 3.79 18.81
CA TYR A 172 -1.39 5.17 18.31
C TYR A 172 -2.15 6.15 19.20
N PRO A 173 -1.60 7.38 19.40
CA PRO A 173 -2.43 8.49 19.83
C PRO A 173 -3.53 8.78 18.81
N VAL A 174 -4.70 9.13 19.33
CA VAL A 174 -5.89 9.46 18.55
C VAL A 174 -6.09 10.96 18.58
N VAL A 175 -6.24 11.57 17.42
CA VAL A 175 -6.54 13.00 17.27
C VAL A 175 -7.98 13.21 16.79
N GLN A 176 -8.52 14.42 16.99
CA GLN A 176 -9.85 14.78 16.50
C GLN A 176 -9.82 16.20 15.94
N SER A 177 -10.10 16.34 14.65
CA SER A 177 -10.23 17.64 14.00
C SER A 177 -11.70 18.09 13.95
N THR A 178 -11.96 19.24 13.36
CA THR A 178 -13.31 19.75 13.08
C THR A 178 -14.00 19.06 11.92
N ASP A 179 -13.31 18.15 11.22
CA ASP A 179 -13.81 17.36 10.09
C ASP A 179 -13.13 15.98 10.05
N ASN A 180 -13.64 15.11 9.16
CA ASN A 180 -13.08 13.75 8.92
C ASN A 180 -12.12 13.70 7.72
N GLN A 181 -11.53 14.83 7.29
CA GLN A 181 -10.66 14.89 6.11
C GLN A 181 -9.22 15.23 6.46
N TYR A 182 -9.01 16.14 7.43
CA TYR A 182 -7.69 16.71 7.74
C TYR A 182 -6.63 15.65 8.01
N TYR A 183 -6.90 14.71 8.91
CA TYR A 183 -5.95 13.65 9.29
C TYR A 183 -5.86 12.49 8.31
N LEU A 184 -6.57 12.53 7.18
CA LEU A 184 -6.29 11.63 6.07
C LEU A 184 -4.95 11.94 5.39
N SER A 185 -4.46 13.18 5.49
CA SER A 185 -3.24 13.63 4.83
C SER A 185 -2.29 14.41 5.74
N HIS A 186 -2.50 14.37 7.07
CA HIS A 186 -1.63 15.03 8.04
C HIS A 186 -1.33 14.07 9.20
N ASN A 187 -0.08 14.11 9.70
CA ASN A 187 0.34 13.31 10.84
C ASN A 187 0.04 14.01 12.19
N ILE A 188 0.45 13.37 13.30
CA ILE A 188 0.26 13.90 14.68
C ILE A 188 0.85 15.29 14.89
N TYR A 189 1.91 15.67 14.15
CA TYR A 189 2.53 17.00 14.23
C TYR A 189 1.83 18.02 13.31
N ARG A 190 0.67 17.67 12.73
CA ARG A 190 -0.09 18.50 11.78
C ARG A 190 0.68 18.84 10.49
N LYS A 191 1.65 18.00 10.12
CA LYS A 191 2.42 18.09 8.88
C LYS A 191 1.80 17.20 7.83
N GLU A 192 1.85 17.64 6.56
CA GLU A 192 1.43 16.81 5.44
C GLU A 192 2.17 15.46 5.44
N ASP A 193 1.40 14.40 5.38
CA ASP A 193 1.88 13.03 5.39
C ASP A 193 0.87 12.13 4.66
N LYS A 194 1.32 11.43 3.63
CA LYS A 194 0.47 10.51 2.86
C LYS A 194 -0.09 9.33 3.68
N ASN A 195 0.52 9.04 4.84
CA ASN A 195 0.03 8.00 5.76
C ASN A 195 -1.15 8.49 6.59
N GLY A 196 -1.33 9.81 6.70
CA GLY A 196 -2.30 10.38 7.61
C GLY A 196 -1.99 10.03 9.07
N TRP A 197 -3.01 10.05 9.90
CA TRP A 197 -2.93 9.62 11.29
C TRP A 197 -4.23 8.93 11.74
N VAL A 198 -4.22 8.28 12.92
CA VAL A 198 -5.44 7.72 13.53
C VAL A 198 -6.26 8.85 14.12
N PHE A 199 -7.52 8.98 13.72
CA PHE A 199 -8.38 10.06 14.17
C PHE A 199 -9.79 9.60 14.52
N MET A 200 -10.42 10.35 15.45
CA MET A 200 -11.79 10.16 15.88
C MET A 200 -12.75 10.96 14.99
N ASP A 201 -13.93 10.44 14.75
CA ASP A 201 -14.99 11.17 14.05
C ASP A 201 -15.27 12.51 14.74
N PHE A 202 -15.35 13.58 13.96
CA PHE A 202 -15.53 14.95 14.50
C PHE A 202 -16.81 15.13 15.29
N ARG A 203 -17.82 14.26 15.11
CA ARG A 203 -19.09 14.29 15.81
C ARG A 203 -19.04 13.63 17.19
N ASN A 204 -18.01 12.84 17.47
CA ASN A 204 -17.87 12.14 18.74
C ASN A 204 -17.58 13.09 19.90
N ASP A 205 -18.20 12.80 21.03
CA ASP A 205 -17.89 13.39 22.34
C ASP A 205 -17.13 12.34 23.15
N VAL A 206 -15.83 12.62 23.43
CA VAL A 206 -14.97 11.73 24.21
C VAL A 206 -15.13 11.95 25.72
N VAL A 207 -15.68 13.09 26.14
CA VAL A 207 -15.87 13.41 27.56
C VAL A 207 -17.08 12.66 28.14
N ASN A 208 -18.21 12.71 27.41
CA ASN A 208 -19.47 12.07 27.82
C ASN A 208 -19.64 10.67 27.19
N LEU A 209 -18.71 10.25 26.34
CA LEU A 209 -18.72 9.02 25.58
C LEU A 209 -20.00 8.85 24.72
N SER A 210 -19.91 9.22 23.47
CA SER A 210 -20.96 8.95 22.47
C SER A 210 -21.34 7.46 22.45
N ASP A 211 -22.55 7.12 22.01
CA ASP A 211 -23.02 5.74 21.90
C ASP A 211 -22.08 4.88 21.01
N ASN A 212 -21.49 5.49 19.98
CA ASN A 212 -20.53 4.83 19.11
C ASN A 212 -19.31 5.77 18.91
N LEU A 213 -18.18 5.45 19.55
CA LEU A 213 -16.90 6.10 19.27
C LEU A 213 -16.33 5.53 17.98
N ILE A 214 -16.07 6.37 17.00
CA ILE A 214 -15.61 5.94 15.69
C ILE A 214 -14.20 6.44 15.46
N LEU A 215 -13.28 5.50 15.25
CA LEU A 215 -11.89 5.78 14.91
C LEU A 215 -11.61 5.39 13.47
N TYR A 216 -10.93 6.26 12.75
CA TYR A 216 -10.51 6.08 11.37
C TYR A 216 -9.01 6.07 11.23
N ALA A 217 -8.50 5.31 10.28
CA ALA A 217 -7.15 5.44 9.77
C ALA A 217 -7.01 4.77 8.40
N HIS A 218 -5.94 5.08 7.68
CA HIS A 218 -5.65 4.43 6.40
C HIS A 218 -5.39 2.93 6.55
N ASN A 219 -5.81 2.17 5.54
CA ASN A 219 -5.40 0.77 5.37
C ASN A 219 -4.02 0.71 4.68
N ARG A 220 -2.96 0.70 5.45
CA ARG A 220 -1.60 0.47 4.94
C ARG A 220 -1.24 -1.01 5.05
N TYR A 221 -1.94 -1.84 4.27
CA TYR A 221 -1.89 -3.29 4.35
C TYR A 221 -0.47 -3.86 4.22
N TYR A 222 0.33 -3.36 3.25
CA TYR A 222 1.65 -3.95 2.94
C TYR A 222 2.68 -3.79 4.06
N ASN A 223 2.57 -2.77 4.87
CA ASN A 223 3.50 -2.49 5.97
C ASN A 223 2.84 -2.54 7.35
N GLY A 224 1.50 -2.69 7.42
CA GLY A 224 0.72 -2.87 8.64
C GLY A 224 0.61 -1.65 9.53
N ILE A 225 1.06 -0.46 9.10
CA ILE A 225 0.91 0.79 9.84
C ILE A 225 -0.53 1.31 9.78
N MET A 226 -0.85 2.24 10.64
CA MET A 226 -2.20 2.77 10.83
C MET A 226 -3.19 1.61 11.09
N PHE A 227 -4.30 1.52 10.35
CA PHE A 227 -5.26 0.41 10.46
C PHE A 227 -5.01 -0.72 9.43
N GLY A 228 -3.81 -0.82 8.86
CA GLY A 228 -3.43 -1.89 7.95
C GLY A 228 -3.55 -3.29 8.57
N ASN A 229 -3.44 -3.39 9.89
CA ASN A 229 -3.61 -4.65 10.62
C ASN A 229 -5.06 -5.09 10.83
N LEU A 230 -6.09 -4.26 10.60
CA LEU A 230 -7.49 -4.71 10.72
C LEU A 230 -7.78 -5.91 9.83
N GLN A 231 -7.17 -5.98 8.66
CA GLN A 231 -7.28 -7.16 7.80
C GLN A 231 -6.65 -8.41 8.43
N ASN A 232 -5.55 -8.28 9.18
CA ASN A 232 -4.90 -9.41 9.85
C ASN A 232 -5.70 -9.90 11.06
N MET A 233 -6.45 -9.01 11.73
CA MET A 233 -7.35 -9.37 12.81
C MET A 233 -8.46 -10.34 12.34
N MET A 234 -8.85 -10.30 11.07
CA MET A 234 -9.85 -11.21 10.48
C MET A 234 -9.34 -12.63 10.21
N ARG A 235 -8.10 -12.94 10.58
CA ARG A 235 -7.57 -14.31 10.47
C ARG A 235 -7.86 -15.10 11.72
N TYR A 236 -8.24 -16.38 11.58
CA TYR A 236 -8.58 -17.28 12.67
C TYR A 236 -7.53 -17.31 13.79
N ASN A 237 -6.26 -17.38 13.44
CA ASN A 237 -5.15 -17.43 14.42
C ASN A 237 -5.00 -16.16 15.26
N TRP A 238 -5.65 -15.05 14.88
CA TRP A 238 -5.69 -13.83 15.68
C TRP A 238 -6.99 -13.76 16.50
N TYR A 239 -8.16 -13.77 15.87
CA TYR A 239 -9.44 -13.53 16.55
C TYR A 239 -9.88 -14.68 17.47
N SER A 240 -9.36 -15.89 17.25
CA SER A 240 -9.66 -17.05 18.13
C SER A 240 -9.00 -16.98 19.51
N LYS A 241 -8.08 -16.04 19.73
CA LYS A 241 -7.41 -15.86 21.01
C LYS A 241 -8.18 -14.83 21.86
N PRO A 242 -8.70 -15.22 23.06
CA PRO A 242 -9.46 -14.31 23.91
C PRO A 242 -8.71 -13.02 24.26
N ASP A 243 -7.39 -13.10 24.51
CA ASP A 243 -6.55 -11.97 24.88
C ASP A 243 -6.43 -10.92 23.75
N ASN A 244 -6.69 -11.31 22.51
CA ASN A 244 -6.68 -10.37 21.36
C ASN A 244 -7.98 -9.58 21.24
N GLN A 245 -9.04 -10.00 21.93
CA GLN A 245 -10.39 -9.47 21.71
C GLN A 245 -10.72 -8.25 22.57
N ILE A 246 -9.77 -7.73 23.34
CA ILE A 246 -9.95 -6.52 24.15
C ILE A 246 -9.14 -5.38 23.54
N ILE A 247 -9.83 -4.33 23.12
CA ILE A 247 -9.22 -3.10 22.63
C ILE A 247 -9.18 -2.10 23.77
N THR A 248 -8.04 -1.50 24.02
CA THR A 248 -7.89 -0.44 25.02
C THR A 248 -7.93 0.94 24.35
N VAL A 249 -8.75 1.83 24.88
CA VAL A 249 -8.76 3.26 24.50
C VAL A 249 -8.51 4.08 25.76
N LYS A 250 -7.39 4.76 25.80
CA LYS A 250 -7.10 5.76 26.84
C LYS A 250 -7.59 7.11 26.36
N THR A 251 -8.38 7.80 27.15
CA THR A 251 -8.73 9.20 26.92
C THR A 251 -7.89 10.11 27.83
N LEU A 252 -8.08 11.41 27.78
CA LEU A 252 -7.48 12.31 28.80
C LEU A 252 -7.98 11.99 30.22
N TYR A 253 -9.12 11.34 30.36
CA TYR A 253 -9.88 11.20 31.58
C TYR A 253 -9.86 9.80 32.19
N GLU A 254 -9.87 8.77 31.34
CA GLU A 254 -10.06 7.37 31.78
C GLU A 254 -9.43 6.39 30.78
N GLU A 255 -9.22 5.18 31.25
CA GLU A 255 -8.84 4.04 30.41
C GLU A 255 -10.09 3.15 30.22
N LEU A 256 -10.40 2.85 28.97
CA LEU A 256 -11.61 2.15 28.56
C LEU A 256 -11.23 0.84 27.88
N HIS A 257 -11.90 -0.24 28.24
CA HIS A 257 -11.71 -1.56 27.67
C HIS A 257 -12.93 -1.96 26.85
N TYR A 258 -12.71 -2.32 25.59
CA TYR A 258 -13.77 -2.68 24.67
C TYR A 258 -13.61 -4.13 24.21
N LYS A 259 -14.64 -4.97 24.40
CA LYS A 259 -14.71 -6.35 23.94
C LYS A 259 -15.21 -6.41 22.51
N ILE A 260 -14.43 -6.99 21.60
CA ILE A 260 -14.85 -7.18 20.21
C ILE A 260 -16.07 -8.09 20.15
N PHE A 261 -17.11 -7.66 19.42
CA PHE A 261 -18.31 -8.43 19.16
C PHE A 261 -18.61 -8.62 17.68
N SER A 262 -18.03 -7.77 16.81
CA SER A 262 -18.22 -7.87 15.36
C SER A 262 -16.97 -7.43 14.61
N MET A 263 -16.65 -8.16 13.54
CA MET A 263 -15.65 -7.75 12.56
C MET A 263 -16.03 -8.28 11.18
N TYR A 264 -15.86 -7.45 10.16
CA TYR A 264 -16.19 -7.80 8.78
C TYR A 264 -15.47 -6.95 7.75
N LYS A 265 -15.49 -7.43 6.50
CA LYS A 265 -15.14 -6.66 5.30
C LYS A 265 -16.44 -6.31 4.58
N ILE A 266 -16.62 -5.06 4.17
CA ILE A 266 -17.83 -4.58 3.50
C ILE A 266 -17.48 -3.59 2.37
N GLU A 267 -18.31 -3.52 1.35
CA GLU A 267 -18.26 -2.41 0.39
C GLU A 267 -18.50 -1.08 1.10
N THR A 268 -17.95 -0.01 0.55
CA THR A 268 -18.01 1.32 1.18
C THR A 268 -19.46 1.75 1.44
N THR A 269 -19.83 1.84 2.69
CA THR A 269 -21.14 2.28 3.19
C THR A 269 -20.96 3.15 4.43
N VAL A 270 -22.00 3.87 4.82
CA VAL A 270 -22.03 4.76 5.99
C VAL A 270 -23.03 4.31 7.07
N ASP A 271 -23.73 3.20 6.86
CA ASP A 271 -24.85 2.76 7.71
C ASP A 271 -24.44 2.33 9.13
N TYR A 272 -23.15 2.05 9.37
CA TYR A 272 -22.59 1.73 10.69
C TYR A 272 -21.88 2.93 11.36
N LEU A 273 -21.93 4.13 10.74
CA LEU A 273 -21.24 5.35 11.18
C LEU A 273 -22.15 6.32 11.94
N GLN A 274 -23.20 5.82 12.58
CA GLN A 274 -24.06 6.63 13.45
C GLN A 274 -23.38 6.77 14.80
N VAL A 275 -23.26 8.01 15.30
CA VAL A 275 -22.54 8.37 16.54
C VAL A 275 -23.49 8.37 17.74
N LEU A 276 -24.71 8.92 17.57
CA LEU A 276 -25.77 9.01 18.55
C LEU A 276 -27.07 8.49 17.94
N PHE A 277 -27.94 7.95 18.78
CA PHE A 277 -29.20 7.38 18.33
C PHE A 277 -30.39 8.16 18.89
N PRO A 278 -31.47 8.36 18.10
CA PRO A 278 -32.64 9.08 18.55
C PRO A 278 -33.44 8.31 19.61
N ASP A 279 -33.35 6.99 19.58
CA ASP A 279 -34.03 6.08 20.49
C ASP A 279 -33.30 4.73 20.59
N LYS A 280 -33.66 3.98 21.64
CA LYS A 280 -33.08 2.66 21.92
C LYS A 280 -33.39 1.60 20.84
N GLU A 281 -34.57 1.68 20.21
CA GLU A 281 -34.94 0.74 19.14
C GLU A 281 -34.03 0.91 17.91
N THR A 282 -33.79 2.15 17.49
CA THR A 282 -32.90 2.47 16.37
C THR A 282 -31.46 2.04 16.66
N LYS A 283 -30.99 2.24 17.92
CA LYS A 283 -29.68 1.79 18.39
C LYS A 283 -29.55 0.26 18.27
N MET A 284 -30.50 -0.49 18.81
CA MET A 284 -30.49 -1.94 18.76
C MET A 284 -30.63 -2.50 17.34
N LYS A 285 -31.36 -1.83 16.45
CA LYS A 285 -31.41 -2.22 15.02
C LYS A 285 -30.02 -2.13 14.39
N MET A 286 -29.28 -1.06 14.64
CA MET A 286 -27.91 -0.94 14.12
C MET A 286 -26.99 -1.98 14.78
N PHE A 287 -27.05 -2.17 16.10
CA PHE A 287 -26.25 -3.15 16.82
C PHE A 287 -26.46 -4.57 16.29
N ASN A 288 -27.70 -4.99 16.08
CA ASN A 288 -28.01 -6.28 15.48
C ASN A 288 -27.49 -6.38 14.04
N MET A 289 -27.69 -5.36 13.23
CA MET A 289 -27.19 -5.32 11.84
C MET A 289 -25.66 -5.51 11.78
N ILE A 290 -24.89 -4.81 12.60
CA ILE A 290 -23.42 -4.94 12.62
C ILE A 290 -22.96 -6.25 13.22
N LYS A 291 -23.70 -6.81 14.20
CA LYS A 291 -23.44 -8.14 14.79
C LYS A 291 -23.67 -9.24 13.74
N ASP A 292 -24.75 -9.15 12.96
CA ASP A 292 -25.08 -10.14 11.91
C ASP A 292 -24.08 -10.15 10.74
N ARG A 293 -23.36 -9.03 10.51
CA ARG A 293 -22.27 -8.93 9.49
C ARG A 293 -20.99 -9.63 9.92
N SER A 294 -20.84 -9.96 11.19
CA SER A 294 -19.59 -10.46 11.73
C SER A 294 -19.19 -11.81 11.12
N ILE A 295 -17.91 -11.92 10.74
CA ILE A 295 -17.33 -13.18 10.24
C ILE A 295 -17.20 -14.26 11.32
N TYR A 296 -17.36 -13.90 12.59
CA TYR A 296 -17.19 -14.78 13.73
C TYR A 296 -18.15 -14.38 14.85
N ASN A 297 -18.73 -15.37 15.54
CA ASN A 297 -19.54 -15.12 16.72
C ASN A 297 -18.63 -15.05 17.97
N PHE A 298 -18.48 -13.86 18.51
CA PHE A 298 -17.67 -13.61 19.71
C PHE A 298 -18.39 -13.94 21.03
N GLY A 299 -19.64 -14.36 20.98
CA GLY A 299 -20.43 -14.68 22.15
C GLY A 299 -20.75 -13.51 23.08
N VAL A 300 -20.83 -12.31 22.49
CA VAL A 300 -21.14 -11.06 23.20
C VAL A 300 -22.61 -10.71 22.94
N ASP A 301 -23.37 -10.51 24.01
CA ASP A 301 -24.73 -9.97 23.95
C ASP A 301 -24.67 -8.44 24.14
N LEU A 302 -25.56 -7.73 23.49
CA LEU A 302 -25.62 -6.28 23.49
C LEU A 302 -26.97 -5.84 24.02
N ASP A 303 -26.97 -4.75 24.77
CA ASP A 303 -28.18 -4.11 25.23
C ASP A 303 -28.30 -2.65 24.77
N GLU A 304 -29.41 -2.01 25.11
CA GLU A 304 -29.76 -0.67 24.66
C GLU A 304 -28.96 0.44 25.33
N ASP A 305 -28.30 0.17 26.45
CA ASP A 305 -27.49 1.13 27.20
C ASP A 305 -25.99 1.00 26.86
N ASP A 306 -25.60 -0.07 26.15
CA ASP A 306 -24.22 -0.30 25.72
C ASP A 306 -23.67 0.84 24.88
N LYS A 307 -22.38 1.13 25.08
CA LYS A 307 -21.58 2.01 24.23
C LYS A 307 -20.58 1.19 23.45
N ILE A 308 -20.35 1.54 22.20
CA ILE A 308 -19.47 0.79 21.32
C ILE A 308 -18.32 1.62 20.79
N LEU A 309 -17.25 0.93 20.39
CA LEU A 309 -16.13 1.44 19.63
C LEU A 309 -16.19 0.86 18.21
N THR A 310 -16.02 1.70 17.20
CA THR A 310 -15.87 1.30 15.81
C THR A 310 -14.49 1.67 15.30
N LEU A 311 -13.70 0.69 14.86
CA LEU A 311 -12.49 0.91 14.09
C LEU A 311 -12.81 0.70 12.60
N SER A 312 -12.62 1.73 11.77
CA SER A 312 -12.93 1.67 10.35
C SER A 312 -11.74 2.13 9.52
N THR A 313 -11.34 1.33 8.52
CA THR A 313 -10.33 1.78 7.56
C THR A 313 -10.88 2.89 6.68
N CYS A 314 -10.07 3.94 6.44
CA CYS A 314 -10.33 4.85 5.34
C CYS A 314 -10.04 4.09 4.05
N ALA A 315 -11.06 3.84 3.28
CA ALA A 315 -11.10 2.86 2.20
C ALA A 315 -10.04 3.03 1.10
N ASP A 316 -9.66 1.89 0.47
CA ASP A 316 -9.58 1.84 -0.97
C ASP A 316 -11.01 2.09 -1.56
N GLU A 317 -11.12 2.37 -2.84
CA GLU A 317 -12.37 2.81 -3.48
C GLU A 317 -13.57 1.87 -3.25
N TYR A 318 -13.39 0.61 -2.82
CA TYR A 318 -14.41 -0.44 -2.90
C TYR A 318 -14.75 -1.11 -1.57
N ASN A 319 -13.80 -1.28 -0.64
CA ASN A 319 -14.05 -2.06 0.56
C ASN A 319 -13.43 -1.45 1.82
N LYS A 320 -14.11 -1.64 2.95
CA LYS A 320 -13.65 -1.29 4.29
C LYS A 320 -13.46 -2.52 5.15
N TYR A 321 -12.49 -2.50 6.03
CA TYR A 321 -12.40 -3.42 7.16
C TYR A 321 -12.92 -2.69 8.39
N VAL A 322 -13.86 -3.32 9.08
CA VAL A 322 -14.56 -2.73 10.22
C VAL A 322 -14.50 -3.69 11.40
N VAL A 323 -14.21 -3.14 12.57
CA VAL A 323 -14.23 -3.87 13.85
C VAL A 323 -15.10 -3.09 14.82
N HIS A 324 -16.04 -3.75 15.47
CA HIS A 324 -16.86 -3.18 16.53
C HIS A 324 -16.61 -3.90 17.85
N ALA A 325 -16.51 -3.13 18.91
CA ALA A 325 -16.31 -3.64 20.25
C ALA A 325 -17.23 -2.91 21.24
N VAL A 326 -17.75 -3.61 22.23
CA VAL A 326 -18.62 -3.05 23.28
C VAL A 326 -17.78 -2.66 24.49
N LEU A 327 -18.09 -1.51 25.09
CA LEU A 327 -17.47 -1.08 26.34
C LEU A 327 -17.75 -2.08 27.46
N LEU A 328 -16.72 -2.49 28.16
CA LEU A 328 -16.85 -3.32 29.35
C LEU A 328 -17.12 -2.42 30.56
N ASP A 329 -18.05 -2.85 31.42
CA ASP A 329 -18.21 -2.27 32.74
C ASP A 329 -16.96 -2.65 33.60
N ASP A 330 -16.39 -1.70 34.31
CA ASP A 330 -15.25 -1.92 35.22
C ASP A 330 -15.63 -2.78 36.44
#